data_e2de36ee7629bfd84e029a4ef5acb1af
#
_entry.id   e2de36ee7629bfd84e029a4ef5acb1af
#
_cell.length_a   1.000
_cell.length_b   1.000
_cell.length_c   1.000
_cell.angle_alpha   90.00
_cell.angle_beta   90.00
_cell.angle_gamma   90.00
#
_symmetry.space_group_name_H-M   'P 1'
#
loop_
_entity.id
_entity.type
_entity.pdbx_description
1 polymer ?
#
loop_
_entity_poly.entity_id
_entity_poly.type
_entity_poly.pdbx_seq_one_letter_code
_entity_poly.pdbx_strand_id
1 'polypeptide(L)'
;MGKVVILGVFVADTAYRAARMPNMGETIMGTSFTLGPGGKGSNQAVASARMGAETHIISKLGQDDFSKLAFDTWKKAGVIPHVQQLSSSYTGAAHIFIEDSTGDNAIIVAPGAATLIDIAFIHAHAALIADSDVFVTQLEQPMDAAMCGLEIARAAGVTTVLNPAPAAILPDGMLALCDYVTPNETECEFLTGISVRTQSQAKRACDVLRDLGVGTPIITMGEQGAFVHGLGLVPAVIAGNVIETTGAGDAFNGGF
;
A
#
# COMPACT_ATOMS: atom_id res chain seq x y z
N MET A 1 10.73 7.98 19.51
CA MET A 1 10.44 7.09 18.38
C MET A 1 9.02 7.37 18.00
N GLY A 2 8.73 7.68 16.73
CA GLY A 2 7.36 8.00 16.32
C GLY A 2 6.51 6.72 16.28
N LYS A 3 5.24 6.85 16.65
CA LYS A 3 4.24 5.77 16.61
C LYS A 3 3.46 5.86 15.30
N VAL A 4 3.56 4.85 14.46
CA VAL A 4 2.88 4.77 13.17
C VAL A 4 1.81 3.70 13.22
N VAL A 5 0.57 4.05 12.87
CA VAL A 5 -0.54 3.10 12.73
C VAL A 5 -0.89 2.99 11.25
N ILE A 6 -0.86 1.78 10.74
CA ILE A 6 -1.16 1.47 9.34
C ILE A 6 -2.44 0.63 9.27
N LEU A 7 -3.47 1.16 8.63
CA LEU A 7 -4.61 0.39 8.20
C LEU A 7 -4.32 -0.17 6.82
N GLY A 8 -4.31 -1.49 6.69
CA GLY A 8 -4.01 -2.08 5.40
C GLY A 8 -4.15 -3.60 5.38
N VAL A 9 -3.81 -4.19 4.25
CA VAL A 9 -4.00 -5.61 4.01
C VAL A 9 -2.67 -6.35 3.95
N PHE A 10 -2.74 -7.66 4.21
CA PHE A 10 -1.72 -8.64 3.88
C PHE A 10 -2.26 -9.55 2.76
N VAL A 11 -1.42 -9.84 1.81
CA VAL A 11 -1.67 -10.79 0.72
C VAL A 11 -0.50 -11.77 0.64
N ALA A 12 -0.77 -13.06 0.56
CA ALA A 12 0.27 -14.05 0.28
C ALA A 12 0.54 -14.06 -1.23
N ASP A 13 1.73 -13.67 -1.64
CA ASP A 13 2.13 -13.64 -3.04
C ASP A 13 2.65 -15.01 -3.45
N THR A 14 1.89 -15.70 -4.31
CA THR A 14 2.27 -16.99 -4.90
C THR A 14 2.75 -16.76 -6.33
N ALA A 15 4.06 -16.65 -6.52
CA ALA A 15 4.66 -16.37 -7.81
C ALA A 15 5.09 -17.66 -8.52
N TYR A 16 4.63 -17.83 -9.74
CA TYR A 16 4.96 -18.96 -10.61
C TYR A 16 5.65 -18.45 -11.87
N ARG A 17 6.80 -19.00 -12.20
CA ARG A 17 7.48 -18.75 -13.46
C ARG A 17 7.21 -19.86 -14.46
N ALA A 18 6.97 -19.50 -15.70
CA ALA A 18 6.85 -20.43 -16.82
C ALA A 18 7.14 -19.73 -18.15
N ALA A 19 7.33 -20.52 -19.22
CA ALA A 19 7.59 -19.99 -20.55
C ALA A 19 6.42 -19.17 -21.13
N ARG A 20 5.19 -19.42 -20.69
CA ARG A 20 3.97 -18.70 -21.06
C ARG A 20 2.82 -19.00 -20.09
N MET A 21 1.76 -18.21 -20.15
CA MET A 21 0.49 -18.54 -19.50
C MET A 21 -0.13 -19.80 -20.16
N PRO A 22 -0.68 -20.76 -19.38
CA PRO A 22 -1.44 -21.88 -19.95
C PRO A 22 -2.75 -21.39 -20.58
N ASN A 23 -3.17 -22.08 -21.66
CA ASN A 23 -4.53 -21.90 -22.19
C ASN A 23 -5.55 -22.59 -21.28
N MET A 24 -6.83 -22.24 -21.44
CA MET A 24 -7.91 -22.91 -20.72
C MET A 24 -7.93 -24.41 -21.03
N GLY A 25 -7.94 -25.23 -19.96
CA GLY A 25 -7.88 -26.69 -20.05
C GLY A 25 -6.46 -27.27 -20.24
N GLU A 26 -5.43 -26.45 -20.29
CA GLU A 26 -4.04 -26.87 -20.44
C GLU A 26 -3.32 -26.93 -19.09
N THR A 27 -2.42 -27.89 -18.96
CA THR A 27 -1.42 -27.95 -17.87
C THR A 27 -0.03 -27.80 -18.45
N ILE A 28 0.74 -26.86 -17.95
CA ILE A 28 2.14 -26.68 -18.32
C ILE A 28 3.04 -26.84 -17.09
N MET A 29 4.32 -27.11 -17.33
CA MET A 29 5.31 -27.16 -16.25
C MET A 29 5.87 -25.77 -16.02
N GLY A 30 5.85 -25.31 -14.76
CA GLY A 30 6.56 -24.12 -14.33
C GLY A 30 8.04 -24.39 -14.11
N THR A 31 8.85 -23.34 -14.15
CA THR A 31 10.30 -23.38 -13.93
C THR A 31 10.67 -23.11 -12.47
N SER A 32 9.87 -22.30 -11.76
CA SER A 32 10.05 -22.04 -10.33
C SER A 32 8.75 -21.59 -9.65
N PHE A 33 8.77 -21.67 -8.32
CA PHE A 33 7.70 -21.18 -7.44
C PHE A 33 8.32 -20.40 -6.27
N THR A 34 7.68 -19.31 -5.89
CA THR A 34 8.03 -18.55 -4.69
C THR A 34 6.75 -18.17 -3.94
N LEU A 35 6.77 -18.36 -2.62
CA LEU A 35 5.75 -17.86 -1.71
C LEU A 35 6.37 -16.72 -0.89
N GLY A 36 5.77 -15.55 -0.92
CA GLY A 36 6.24 -14.37 -0.22
C GLY A 36 5.13 -13.57 0.45
N PRO A 37 5.50 -12.69 1.38
CA PRO A 37 4.58 -11.71 1.92
C PRO A 37 4.36 -10.58 0.91
N GLY A 38 3.11 -10.13 0.79
CA GLY A 38 2.68 -9.00 -0.01
C GLY A 38 1.56 -8.22 0.68
N GLY A 39 0.89 -7.38 -0.09
CA GLY A 39 -0.10 -6.42 0.39
C GLY A 39 0.56 -5.10 0.80
N LYS A 40 0.04 -4.00 0.22
CA LYS A 40 0.65 -2.66 0.36
C LYS A 40 0.78 -2.24 1.83
N GLY A 41 -0.29 -2.37 2.61
CA GLY A 41 -0.26 -2.02 4.02
C GLY A 41 0.75 -2.83 4.82
N SER A 42 0.85 -4.14 4.57
CA SER A 42 1.84 -5.01 5.20
C SER A 42 3.27 -4.62 4.81
N ASN A 43 3.53 -4.35 3.53
CA ASN A 43 4.84 -3.93 3.04
C ASN A 43 5.27 -2.60 3.66
N GLN A 44 4.35 -1.62 3.71
CA GLN A 44 4.57 -0.31 4.34
C GLN A 44 4.85 -0.45 5.84
N ALA A 45 4.12 -1.34 6.54
CA ALA A 45 4.35 -1.60 7.96
C ALA A 45 5.74 -2.20 8.22
N VAL A 46 6.15 -3.16 7.40
CA VAL A 46 7.49 -3.76 7.49
C VAL A 46 8.56 -2.71 7.21
N ALA A 47 8.39 -1.86 6.20
CA ALA A 47 9.34 -0.79 5.88
C ALA A 47 9.44 0.21 7.03
N SER A 48 8.31 0.70 7.57
CA SER A 48 8.26 1.65 8.67
C SER A 48 8.95 1.11 9.94
N ALA A 49 8.67 -0.13 10.32
CA ALA A 49 9.31 -0.77 11.47
C ALA A 49 10.83 -0.92 11.27
N ARG A 50 11.29 -1.27 10.06
CA ARG A 50 12.73 -1.36 9.74
C ARG A 50 13.44 -0.01 9.75
N MET A 51 12.71 1.09 9.52
CA MET A 51 13.23 2.46 9.66
C MET A 51 13.24 2.93 11.11
N GLY A 52 12.74 2.12 12.04
CA GLY A 52 12.86 2.35 13.48
C GLY A 52 11.62 2.98 14.14
N ALA A 53 10.48 3.07 13.44
CA ALA A 53 9.24 3.51 14.05
C ALA A 53 8.61 2.40 14.91
N GLU A 54 7.86 2.78 15.96
CA GLU A 54 6.91 1.88 16.63
C GLU A 54 5.70 1.70 15.71
N THR A 55 5.69 0.58 14.96
CA THR A 55 4.73 0.37 13.89
C THR A 55 3.66 -0.63 14.27
N HIS A 56 2.40 -0.21 14.15
CA HIS A 56 1.20 -1.01 14.36
C HIS A 56 0.48 -1.23 13.03
N ILE A 57 -0.02 -2.44 12.79
CA ILE A 57 -0.87 -2.74 11.64
C ILE A 57 -2.27 -3.16 12.09
N ILE A 58 -3.31 -2.54 11.52
CA ILE A 58 -4.72 -2.90 11.69
C ILE A 58 -5.15 -3.66 10.43
N SER A 59 -5.60 -4.92 10.57
CA SER A 59 -5.96 -5.76 9.44
C SER A 59 -6.94 -6.88 9.82
N LYS A 60 -7.53 -7.55 8.83
CA LYS A 60 -8.27 -8.81 9.00
C LYS A 60 -7.64 -9.92 8.16
N LEU A 61 -7.50 -11.11 8.75
CA LEU A 61 -6.93 -12.31 8.12
C LEU A 61 -7.87 -13.50 8.26
N GLY A 62 -7.66 -14.53 7.45
CA GLY A 62 -8.24 -15.84 7.69
C GLY A 62 -7.56 -16.60 8.84
N GLN A 63 -8.11 -17.77 9.19
CA GLN A 63 -7.48 -18.72 10.11
C GLN A 63 -6.80 -19.83 9.28
N ASP A 64 -5.70 -19.51 8.61
CA ASP A 64 -5.02 -20.38 7.64
C ASP A 64 -3.49 -20.23 7.67
N ASP A 65 -2.79 -20.98 6.82
CA ASP A 65 -1.33 -20.94 6.78
C ASP A 65 -0.78 -19.62 6.22
N PHE A 66 -1.55 -18.90 5.39
CA PHE A 66 -1.15 -17.58 4.92
C PHE A 66 -1.20 -16.52 6.04
N SER A 67 -2.12 -16.66 6.99
CA SER A 67 -2.09 -15.79 8.18
C SER A 67 -0.86 -16.04 9.06
N LYS A 68 -0.37 -17.27 9.14
CA LYS A 68 0.91 -17.55 9.83
C LYS A 68 2.08 -16.85 9.16
N LEU A 69 2.12 -16.86 7.80
CA LEU A 69 3.13 -16.12 7.04
C LEU A 69 3.08 -14.62 7.36
N ALA A 70 1.89 -14.04 7.48
CA ALA A 70 1.72 -12.63 7.85
C ALA A 70 2.32 -12.34 9.23
N PHE A 71 1.91 -13.10 10.26
CA PHE A 71 2.40 -12.92 11.64
C PHE A 71 3.91 -13.14 11.75
N ASP A 72 4.47 -14.13 11.06
CA ASP A 72 5.91 -14.39 11.06
C ASP A 72 6.68 -13.24 10.41
N THR A 73 6.15 -12.68 9.32
CA THR A 73 6.73 -11.51 8.62
C THR A 73 6.74 -10.29 9.53
N TRP A 74 5.61 -9.97 10.15
CA TRP A 74 5.48 -8.83 11.05
C TRP A 74 6.35 -8.98 12.29
N LYS A 75 6.37 -10.17 12.90
CA LYS A 75 7.23 -10.47 14.05
C LYS A 75 8.71 -10.27 13.74
N LYS A 76 9.18 -10.74 12.58
CA LYS A 76 10.58 -10.57 12.14
C LYS A 76 10.96 -9.10 11.90
N ALA A 77 9.98 -8.27 11.49
CA ALA A 77 10.19 -6.85 11.25
C ALA A 77 10.00 -5.98 12.50
N GLY A 78 9.39 -6.50 13.58
CA GLY A 78 9.05 -5.73 14.78
C GLY A 78 7.71 -4.97 14.66
N VAL A 79 6.85 -5.35 13.72
CA VAL A 79 5.49 -4.77 13.57
C VAL A 79 4.56 -5.37 14.61
N ILE A 80 3.74 -4.53 15.26
CA ILE A 80 2.74 -4.92 16.26
C ILE A 80 1.39 -5.09 15.58
N PRO A 81 0.87 -6.34 15.47
CA PRO A 81 -0.38 -6.60 14.75
C PRO A 81 -1.62 -6.40 15.64
N HIS A 82 -2.61 -5.69 15.11
CA HIS A 82 -3.97 -5.56 15.62
C HIS A 82 -4.91 -6.22 14.61
N VAL A 83 -5.05 -7.53 14.70
CA VAL A 83 -5.65 -8.37 13.67
C VAL A 83 -6.83 -9.15 14.20
N GLN A 84 -7.94 -9.09 13.49
CA GLN A 84 -9.04 -10.03 13.67
C GLN A 84 -8.87 -11.21 12.70
N GLN A 85 -8.74 -12.43 13.24
CA GLN A 85 -8.76 -13.64 12.41
C GLN A 85 -10.18 -14.19 12.28
N LEU A 86 -10.58 -14.50 11.05
CA LEU A 86 -11.92 -14.97 10.70
C LEU A 86 -11.87 -16.42 10.20
N SER A 87 -12.61 -17.32 10.86
CA SER A 87 -12.78 -18.71 10.39
C SER A 87 -13.71 -18.82 9.18
N SER A 88 -14.50 -17.78 8.89
CA SER A 88 -15.44 -17.71 7.78
C SER A 88 -14.84 -17.20 6.48
N SER A 89 -13.56 -16.81 6.49
CA SER A 89 -12.86 -16.29 5.31
C SER A 89 -11.40 -16.76 5.29
N TYR A 90 -10.72 -16.57 4.17
CA TYR A 90 -9.30 -16.86 3.97
C TYR A 90 -8.46 -15.59 3.98
N THR A 91 -7.17 -15.73 4.29
CA THR A 91 -6.19 -14.65 4.14
C THR A 91 -5.98 -14.34 2.66
N GLY A 92 -5.93 -13.07 2.30
CA GLY A 92 -5.73 -12.65 0.92
C GLY A 92 -4.54 -13.35 0.25
N ALA A 93 -4.70 -13.69 -1.02
CA ALA A 93 -3.65 -14.33 -1.83
C ALA A 93 -3.61 -13.72 -3.23
N ALA A 94 -2.41 -13.60 -3.79
CA ALA A 94 -2.21 -13.26 -5.18
C ALA A 94 -1.56 -14.43 -5.93
N HIS A 95 -2.13 -14.78 -7.08
CA HIS A 95 -1.47 -15.62 -8.06
C HIS A 95 -0.72 -14.72 -9.03
N ILE A 96 0.59 -14.85 -9.07
CA ILE A 96 1.47 -14.04 -9.91
C ILE A 96 2.12 -14.98 -10.94
N PHE A 97 1.69 -14.88 -12.18
CA PHE A 97 2.40 -15.48 -13.29
C PHE A 97 3.53 -14.56 -13.74
N ILE A 98 4.72 -15.11 -14.00
CA ILE A 98 5.88 -14.38 -14.51
C ILE A 98 6.41 -15.15 -15.74
N GLU A 99 6.47 -14.49 -16.88
CA GLU A 99 7.04 -15.06 -18.10
C GLU A 99 8.56 -15.09 -18.03
N ASP A 100 9.15 -16.26 -18.27
CA ASP A 100 10.61 -16.47 -18.11
C ASP A 100 11.46 -15.59 -19.04
N SER A 101 10.96 -15.36 -20.27
CA SER A 101 11.74 -14.69 -21.32
C SER A 101 11.75 -13.17 -21.19
N THR A 102 10.64 -12.58 -20.73
CA THR A 102 10.44 -11.12 -20.67
C THR A 102 10.46 -10.57 -19.25
N GLY A 103 10.09 -11.40 -18.27
CA GLY A 103 9.82 -10.95 -16.92
C GLY A 103 8.46 -10.26 -16.75
N ASP A 104 7.66 -10.19 -17.81
CA ASP A 104 6.30 -9.67 -17.73
C ASP A 104 5.44 -10.53 -16.80
N ASN A 105 4.49 -9.89 -16.13
CA ASN A 105 3.64 -10.59 -15.18
C ASN A 105 2.15 -10.39 -15.45
N ALA A 106 1.36 -11.35 -14.97
CA ALA A 106 -0.10 -11.26 -14.88
C ALA A 106 -0.53 -11.70 -13.48
N ILE A 107 -1.42 -10.92 -12.85
CA ILE A 107 -1.74 -11.10 -11.44
C ILE A 107 -3.24 -11.25 -11.26
N ILE A 108 -3.64 -12.26 -10.46
CA ILE A 108 -4.99 -12.42 -9.96
C ILE A 108 -4.94 -12.26 -8.45
N VAL A 109 -5.66 -11.28 -7.92
CA VAL A 109 -5.75 -11.04 -6.48
C VAL A 109 -7.10 -11.54 -5.95
N ALA A 110 -7.05 -12.37 -4.91
CA ALA A 110 -8.20 -12.80 -4.12
C ALA A 110 -8.05 -12.18 -2.71
N PRO A 111 -8.71 -11.07 -2.41
CA PRO A 111 -8.42 -10.27 -1.20
C PRO A 111 -8.90 -10.92 0.11
N GLY A 112 -9.82 -11.87 0.06
CA GLY A 112 -10.25 -12.65 1.23
C GLY A 112 -10.79 -11.80 2.38
N ALA A 113 -10.31 -12.07 3.59
CA ALA A 113 -10.75 -11.41 4.83
C ALA A 113 -10.55 -9.88 4.82
N ALA A 114 -9.65 -9.36 4.00
CA ALA A 114 -9.43 -7.92 3.87
C ALA A 114 -10.68 -7.16 3.40
N THR A 115 -11.53 -7.80 2.58
CA THR A 115 -12.81 -7.20 2.13
C THR A 115 -13.84 -7.03 3.25
N LEU A 116 -13.61 -7.66 4.38
CA LEU A 116 -14.50 -7.63 5.55
C LEU A 116 -14.04 -6.60 6.61
N ILE A 117 -13.01 -5.80 6.33
CA ILE A 117 -12.65 -4.65 7.15
C ILE A 117 -13.78 -3.63 7.02
N ASP A 118 -14.50 -3.38 8.10
CA ASP A 118 -15.67 -2.52 8.15
C ASP A 118 -15.47 -1.35 9.12
N ILE A 119 -16.37 -0.37 9.04
CA ILE A 119 -16.36 0.83 9.90
C ILE A 119 -16.39 0.47 11.38
N ALA A 120 -17.16 -0.57 11.78
CA ALA A 120 -17.24 -0.99 13.18
C ALA A 120 -15.89 -1.51 13.70
N PHE A 121 -15.17 -2.25 12.85
CA PHE A 121 -13.81 -2.71 13.16
C PHE A 121 -12.83 -1.53 13.30
N ILE A 122 -12.93 -0.50 12.46
CA ILE A 122 -12.09 0.71 12.58
C ILE A 122 -12.40 1.46 13.87
N HIS A 123 -13.69 1.66 14.21
CA HIS A 123 -14.07 2.28 15.49
C HIS A 123 -13.55 1.52 16.72
N ALA A 124 -13.48 0.19 16.67
CA ALA A 124 -12.89 -0.59 17.75
C ALA A 124 -11.39 -0.30 17.96
N HIS A 125 -10.71 0.27 16.96
CA HIS A 125 -9.30 0.68 17.01
C HIS A 125 -9.10 2.20 17.08
N ALA A 126 -10.18 2.99 17.27
CA ALA A 126 -10.13 4.45 17.24
C ALA A 126 -9.13 5.03 18.25
N ALA A 127 -9.06 4.46 19.46
CA ALA A 127 -8.09 4.91 20.47
C ALA A 127 -6.63 4.70 20.04
N LEU A 128 -6.33 3.58 19.36
CA LEU A 128 -5.00 3.30 18.81
C LEU A 128 -4.63 4.30 17.71
N ILE A 129 -5.58 4.59 16.80
CA ILE A 129 -5.39 5.58 15.74
C ILE A 129 -5.17 6.98 16.34
N ALA A 130 -6.01 7.39 17.29
CA ALA A 130 -5.95 8.72 17.91
C ALA A 130 -4.69 8.96 18.77
N ASP A 131 -4.03 7.89 19.24
CA ASP A 131 -2.81 7.93 20.06
C ASP A 131 -1.54 7.73 19.21
N SER A 132 -1.63 7.80 17.88
CA SER A 132 -0.48 7.70 16.98
C SER A 132 0.05 9.08 16.57
N ASP A 133 1.30 9.12 16.11
CA ASP A 133 1.88 10.32 15.48
C ASP A 133 1.50 10.40 14.00
N VAL A 134 1.39 9.23 13.35
CA VAL A 134 1.08 9.11 11.92
C VAL A 134 0.10 7.95 11.68
N PHE A 135 -0.93 8.21 10.91
CA PHE A 135 -1.86 7.20 10.37
C PHE A 135 -1.67 7.07 8.86
N VAL A 136 -1.44 5.85 8.39
CA VAL A 136 -1.21 5.54 6.98
C VAL A 136 -2.27 4.57 6.47
N THR A 137 -2.80 4.80 5.27
CA THR A 137 -3.70 3.85 4.61
C THR A 137 -3.50 3.84 3.09
N GLN A 138 -3.99 2.78 2.44
CA GLN A 138 -3.97 2.58 1.00
C GLN A 138 -5.40 2.27 0.54
N LEU A 139 -5.58 1.69 -0.65
CA LEU A 139 -6.89 1.44 -1.25
C LEU A 139 -7.13 -0.06 -1.57
N GLU A 140 -6.44 -0.96 -0.88
CA GLU A 140 -6.66 -2.42 -1.04
C GLU A 140 -7.76 -2.98 -0.11
N GLN A 141 -8.13 -2.25 0.93
CA GLN A 141 -9.27 -2.54 1.82
C GLN A 141 -10.51 -1.73 1.40
N PRO A 142 -11.71 -2.00 1.97
CA PRO A 142 -12.90 -1.20 1.70
C PRO A 142 -12.66 0.29 1.90
N MET A 143 -13.14 1.07 0.95
CA MET A 143 -12.88 2.52 0.86
C MET A 143 -13.50 3.29 2.04
N ASP A 144 -14.69 2.87 2.49
CA ASP A 144 -15.37 3.44 3.65
C ASP A 144 -14.60 3.21 4.96
N ALA A 145 -13.95 2.06 5.10
CA ALA A 145 -13.06 1.78 6.22
C ALA A 145 -11.81 2.66 6.20
N ALA A 146 -11.20 2.86 5.03
CA ALA A 146 -10.06 3.76 4.87
C ALA A 146 -10.44 5.20 5.21
N MET A 147 -11.58 5.68 4.71
CA MET A 147 -12.10 7.02 4.99
C MET A 147 -12.38 7.21 6.48
N CYS A 148 -13.04 6.25 7.13
CA CYS A 148 -13.30 6.28 8.58
C CYS A 148 -12.00 6.38 9.39
N GLY A 149 -10.95 5.64 9.02
CA GLY A 149 -9.65 5.74 9.68
C GLY A 149 -9.01 7.12 9.54
N LEU A 150 -9.07 7.72 8.34
CA LEU A 150 -8.59 9.08 8.08
C LEU A 150 -9.39 10.13 8.88
N GLU A 151 -10.71 9.98 8.99
CA GLU A 151 -11.58 10.87 9.77
C GLU A 151 -11.21 10.83 11.26
N ILE A 152 -11.01 9.64 11.83
CA ILE A 152 -10.61 9.47 13.23
C ILE A 152 -9.24 10.10 13.47
N ALA A 153 -8.26 9.82 12.62
CA ALA A 153 -6.91 10.38 12.71
C ALA A 153 -6.93 11.91 12.63
N ARG A 154 -7.64 12.45 11.64
CA ARG A 154 -7.79 13.89 11.44
C ARG A 154 -8.45 14.59 12.63
N ALA A 155 -9.52 14.01 13.18
CA ALA A 155 -10.22 14.55 14.36
C ALA A 155 -9.34 14.57 15.61
N ALA A 156 -8.37 13.64 15.72
CA ALA A 156 -7.42 13.58 16.81
C ALA A 156 -6.16 14.44 16.59
N GLY A 157 -6.00 15.08 15.43
CA GLY A 157 -4.80 15.85 15.07
C GLY A 157 -3.59 15.00 14.70
N VAL A 158 -3.81 13.73 14.38
CA VAL A 158 -2.79 12.80 13.90
C VAL A 158 -2.44 13.10 12.44
N THR A 159 -1.18 13.06 12.07
CA THR A 159 -0.73 13.22 10.68
C THR A 159 -1.27 12.09 9.80
N THR A 160 -1.90 12.43 8.68
CA THR A 160 -2.56 11.47 7.80
C THR A 160 -1.81 11.32 6.47
N VAL A 161 -1.54 10.07 6.09
CA VAL A 161 -0.89 9.71 4.82
C VAL A 161 -1.77 8.73 4.05
N LEU A 162 -2.13 9.10 2.83
CA LEU A 162 -2.82 8.20 1.89
C LEU A 162 -1.88 7.85 0.73
N ASN A 163 -1.59 6.56 0.58
CA ASN A 163 -1.07 6.03 -0.67
C ASN A 163 -2.26 5.61 -1.56
N PRO A 164 -2.62 6.36 -2.62
CA PRO A 164 -3.84 6.14 -3.38
C PRO A 164 -3.70 4.98 -4.37
N ALA A 165 -3.22 3.84 -3.89
CA ALA A 165 -2.90 2.64 -4.64
C ALA A 165 -3.73 1.43 -4.17
N PRO A 166 -4.28 0.62 -5.10
CA PRO A 166 -4.37 0.85 -6.54
C PRO A 166 -5.27 2.04 -6.90
N ALA A 167 -5.06 2.62 -8.09
CA ALA A 167 -5.87 3.76 -8.55
C ALA A 167 -7.36 3.43 -8.53
N ALA A 168 -8.16 4.28 -7.88
CA ALA A 168 -9.59 4.11 -7.70
C ALA A 168 -10.30 5.46 -7.63
N ILE A 169 -11.61 5.47 -7.90
CA ILE A 169 -12.45 6.65 -7.67
C ILE A 169 -12.60 6.83 -6.15
N LEU A 170 -12.18 7.98 -5.66
CA LEU A 170 -12.23 8.29 -4.22
C LEU A 170 -13.58 8.90 -3.83
N PRO A 171 -14.08 8.63 -2.61
CA PRO A 171 -15.22 9.34 -2.06
C PRO A 171 -14.95 10.85 -1.96
N ASP A 172 -16.02 11.64 -2.10
CA ASP A 172 -15.94 13.09 -1.91
C ASP A 172 -15.38 13.44 -0.54
N GLY A 173 -14.42 14.36 -0.51
CA GLY A 173 -13.79 14.84 0.71
C GLY A 173 -12.64 13.96 1.26
N MET A 174 -12.40 12.75 0.74
CA MET A 174 -11.34 11.88 1.25
C MET A 174 -9.94 12.52 1.14
N LEU A 175 -9.65 13.17 0.02
CA LEU A 175 -8.37 13.86 -0.19
C LEU A 175 -8.16 15.03 0.78
N ALA A 176 -9.24 15.71 1.19
CA ALA A 176 -9.16 16.81 2.16
C ALA A 176 -8.86 16.34 3.59
N LEU A 177 -8.98 15.04 3.87
CA LEU A 177 -8.58 14.45 5.15
C LEU A 177 -7.06 14.16 5.21
N CYS A 178 -6.32 14.29 4.09
CA CYS A 178 -4.95 13.85 3.97
C CYS A 178 -3.95 15.01 4.10
N ASP A 179 -3.05 14.93 5.07
CA ASP A 179 -1.90 15.82 5.12
C ASP A 179 -0.91 15.52 4.00
N TYR A 180 -0.74 14.24 3.67
CA TYR A 180 0.09 13.78 2.57
C TYR A 180 -0.66 12.77 1.70
N VAL A 181 -0.47 12.89 0.38
CA VAL A 181 -0.93 11.89 -0.61
C VAL A 181 0.25 11.56 -1.52
N THR A 182 0.51 10.26 -1.72
CA THR A 182 1.74 9.75 -2.35
C THR A 182 1.45 8.92 -3.61
N PRO A 183 0.81 9.47 -4.67
CA PRO A 183 0.58 8.75 -5.91
C PRO A 183 1.87 8.53 -6.69
N ASN A 184 1.93 7.44 -7.46
CA ASN A 184 2.85 7.33 -8.59
C ASN A 184 2.30 8.09 -9.81
N GLU A 185 3.02 8.07 -10.94
CA GLU A 185 2.63 8.78 -12.17
C GLU A 185 1.25 8.33 -12.68
N THR A 186 0.96 7.03 -12.66
CA THR A 186 -0.31 6.45 -13.13
C THR A 186 -1.48 6.81 -12.20
N GLU A 187 -1.29 6.68 -10.90
CA GLU A 187 -2.27 7.05 -9.89
C GLU A 187 -2.54 8.55 -9.91
N CYS A 188 -1.49 9.34 -10.10
CA CYS A 188 -1.59 10.78 -10.22
C CYS A 188 -2.38 11.20 -11.47
N GLU A 189 -2.12 10.57 -12.63
CA GLU A 189 -2.89 10.79 -13.85
C GLU A 189 -4.36 10.43 -13.67
N PHE A 190 -4.64 9.31 -12.99
CA PHE A 190 -6.01 8.90 -12.69
C PHE A 190 -6.77 9.92 -11.82
N LEU A 191 -6.11 10.46 -10.79
CA LEU A 191 -6.72 11.41 -9.85
C LEU A 191 -6.87 12.83 -10.42
N THR A 192 -5.95 13.25 -11.29
CA THR A 192 -5.83 14.65 -11.71
C THR A 192 -6.12 14.87 -13.20
N GLY A 193 -6.15 13.80 -14.01
CA GLY A 193 -6.20 13.87 -15.48
C GLY A 193 -4.90 14.38 -16.10
N ILE A 194 -3.81 14.52 -15.34
CA ILE A 194 -2.52 15.04 -15.82
C ILE A 194 -1.51 13.91 -15.87
N SER A 195 -1.05 13.57 -17.08
CA SER A 195 0.07 12.64 -17.27
C SER A 195 1.36 13.28 -16.78
N VAL A 196 2.06 12.60 -15.85
CA VAL A 196 3.27 13.12 -15.21
C VAL A 196 4.50 12.45 -15.80
N ARG A 197 5.29 13.21 -16.57
CA ARG A 197 6.58 12.78 -17.15
C ARG A 197 7.69 13.79 -16.89
N THR A 198 7.33 15.01 -16.51
CA THR A 198 8.26 16.12 -16.26
C THR A 198 7.92 16.81 -14.94
N GLN A 199 8.89 17.50 -14.37
CA GLN A 199 8.68 18.29 -13.15
C GLN A 199 7.58 19.36 -13.30
N SER A 200 7.45 19.97 -14.49
CA SER A 200 6.39 20.95 -14.75
C SER A 200 5.00 20.31 -14.72
N GLN A 201 4.86 19.08 -15.23
CA GLN A 201 3.60 18.33 -15.15
C GLN A 201 3.33 17.88 -13.72
N ALA A 202 4.36 17.40 -13.00
CA ALA A 202 4.24 17.03 -11.59
C ALA A 202 3.77 18.23 -10.74
N LYS A 203 4.35 19.42 -10.97
CA LYS A 203 3.90 20.64 -10.28
C LYS A 203 2.42 20.92 -10.54
N ARG A 204 1.97 20.89 -11.79
CA ARG A 204 0.56 21.12 -12.14
C ARG A 204 -0.37 20.10 -11.52
N ALA A 205 0.03 18.82 -11.50
CA ALA A 205 -0.74 17.76 -10.85
C ALA A 205 -0.83 17.96 -9.33
N CYS A 206 0.27 18.38 -8.70
CA CYS A 206 0.26 18.77 -7.29
C CYS A 206 -0.67 19.96 -7.02
N ASP A 207 -0.69 20.97 -7.91
CA ASP A 207 -1.59 22.12 -7.77
C ASP A 207 -3.06 21.64 -7.78
N VAL A 208 -3.44 20.71 -8.67
CA VAL A 208 -4.79 20.09 -8.70
C VAL A 208 -5.08 19.32 -7.41
N LEU A 209 -4.15 18.50 -6.92
CA LEU A 209 -4.35 17.76 -5.66
C LEU A 209 -4.50 18.71 -4.46
N ARG A 210 -3.81 19.84 -4.47
CA ARG A 210 -3.97 20.91 -3.47
C ARG A 210 -5.37 21.52 -3.53
N ASP A 211 -5.88 21.80 -4.73
CA ASP A 211 -7.23 22.33 -4.94
C ASP A 211 -8.31 21.33 -4.49
N LEU A 212 -8.00 20.02 -4.52
CA LEU A 212 -8.84 18.94 -3.96
C LEU A 212 -8.71 18.79 -2.42
N GLY A 213 -7.89 19.60 -1.77
CA GLY A 213 -7.78 19.70 -0.32
C GLY A 213 -6.60 18.95 0.31
N VAL A 214 -5.73 18.30 -0.47
CA VAL A 214 -4.53 17.62 0.06
C VAL A 214 -3.58 18.62 0.71
N GLY A 215 -3.06 18.29 1.88
CA GLY A 215 -2.05 19.11 2.58
C GLY A 215 -0.76 19.27 1.77
N THR A 216 -0.05 18.20 1.50
CA THR A 216 1.19 18.18 0.70
C THR A 216 1.20 16.98 -0.22
N PRO A 217 0.91 17.15 -1.53
CA PRO A 217 1.08 16.09 -2.51
C PRO A 217 2.56 15.75 -2.73
N ILE A 218 2.85 14.45 -2.84
CA ILE A 218 4.17 13.91 -3.16
C ILE A 218 3.99 12.89 -4.28
N ILE A 219 4.52 13.18 -5.46
CA ILE A 219 4.39 12.29 -6.63
C ILE A 219 5.68 11.50 -6.79
N THR A 220 5.62 10.17 -6.65
CA THR A 220 6.78 9.31 -6.93
C THR A 220 6.97 9.18 -8.44
N MET A 221 8.20 9.35 -8.93
CA MET A 221 8.57 9.43 -10.35
C MET A 221 9.65 8.41 -10.71
N GLY A 222 9.52 7.19 -10.17
CA GLY A 222 10.44 6.09 -10.43
C GLY A 222 11.90 6.46 -10.16
N GLU A 223 12.76 6.24 -11.14
CA GLU A 223 14.20 6.53 -11.06
C GLU A 223 14.53 8.02 -10.93
N GLN A 224 13.60 8.92 -11.26
CA GLN A 224 13.80 10.35 -11.09
C GLN A 224 13.71 10.78 -9.63
N GLY A 225 13.07 10.00 -8.76
CA GLY A 225 12.86 10.33 -7.35
C GLY A 225 11.43 10.69 -7.02
N ALA A 226 11.19 11.74 -6.24
CA ALA A 226 9.86 12.18 -5.85
C ALA A 226 9.71 13.70 -6.00
N PHE A 227 8.60 14.15 -6.57
CA PHE A 227 8.26 15.57 -6.62
C PHE A 227 7.39 15.93 -5.42
N VAL A 228 7.90 16.81 -4.56
CA VAL A 228 7.20 17.29 -3.36
C VAL A 228 6.66 18.70 -3.62
N HIS A 229 5.36 18.90 -3.41
CA HIS A 229 4.77 20.22 -3.54
C HIS A 229 5.45 21.23 -2.60
N GLY A 230 5.82 22.40 -3.13
CA GLY A 230 6.53 23.45 -2.38
C GLY A 230 8.05 23.26 -2.28
N LEU A 231 8.59 22.04 -2.49
CA LEU A 231 10.03 21.78 -2.45
C LEU A 231 10.61 21.51 -3.86
N GLY A 232 9.86 20.86 -4.74
CA GLY A 232 10.31 20.44 -6.07
C GLY A 232 10.75 18.97 -6.11
N LEU A 233 11.56 18.62 -7.11
CA LEU A 233 12.07 17.25 -7.28
C LEU A 233 13.19 16.95 -6.28
N VAL A 234 12.96 15.92 -5.48
CA VAL A 234 13.98 15.27 -4.65
C VAL A 234 14.49 14.05 -5.45
N PRO A 235 15.74 14.04 -5.90
CA PRO A 235 16.24 12.98 -6.77
C PRO A 235 16.35 11.65 -6.02
N ALA A 236 16.20 10.54 -6.76
CA ALA A 236 16.45 9.22 -6.20
C ALA A 236 17.94 9.03 -5.85
N VAL A 237 18.19 8.32 -4.75
CA VAL A 237 19.53 7.90 -4.38
C VAL A 237 19.80 6.53 -5.00
N ILE A 238 20.82 6.43 -5.86
CA ILE A 238 21.22 5.16 -6.49
C ILE A 238 22.01 4.35 -5.48
N ALA A 239 21.39 3.31 -4.92
CA ALA A 239 22.03 2.40 -3.96
C ALA A 239 22.67 1.16 -4.62
N GLY A 240 22.48 0.96 -5.93
CA GLY A 240 22.98 -0.17 -6.71
C GLY A 240 22.17 -0.43 -7.96
N ASN A 241 22.41 -1.58 -8.62
CA ASN A 241 21.60 -1.99 -9.77
C ASN A 241 20.18 -2.36 -9.30
N VAL A 242 19.18 -1.82 -9.98
CA VAL A 242 17.79 -2.20 -9.74
C VAL A 242 17.56 -3.59 -10.32
N ILE A 243 17.13 -4.52 -9.47
CA ILE A 243 16.81 -5.91 -9.84
C ILE A 243 15.29 -6.04 -10.03
N GLU A 244 14.53 -5.39 -9.16
CA GLU A 244 13.07 -5.42 -9.14
C GLU A 244 12.53 -4.12 -8.52
N THR A 245 11.35 -3.68 -8.95
CA THR A 245 10.69 -2.46 -8.46
C THR A 245 9.42 -2.74 -7.65
N THR A 246 9.01 -4.02 -7.52
CA THR A 246 7.85 -4.40 -6.71
C THR A 246 8.05 -3.96 -5.26
N GLY A 247 7.06 -3.27 -4.71
CA GLY A 247 7.13 -2.75 -3.34
C GLY A 247 7.98 -1.50 -3.14
N ALA A 248 8.58 -0.91 -4.20
CA ALA A 248 9.37 0.32 -4.07
C ALA A 248 8.52 1.48 -3.52
N GLY A 249 7.27 1.64 -4.01
CA GLY A 249 6.32 2.59 -3.48
C GLY A 249 5.94 2.33 -2.01
N ASP A 250 5.83 1.06 -1.62
CA ASP A 250 5.56 0.69 -0.23
C ASP A 250 6.76 1.00 0.67
N ALA A 251 7.98 0.73 0.21
CA ALA A 251 9.21 1.09 0.92
C ALA A 251 9.34 2.62 1.07
N PHE A 252 8.97 3.38 0.03
CA PHE A 252 8.93 4.84 0.10
C PHE A 252 7.96 5.30 1.18
N ASN A 253 6.70 4.83 1.16
CA ASN A 253 5.69 5.22 2.13
C ASN A 253 6.02 4.82 3.57
N GLY A 254 6.63 3.64 3.76
CA GLY A 254 7.04 3.20 5.09
C GLY A 254 8.29 3.90 5.62
N GLY A 255 9.11 4.48 4.75
CA GLY A 255 10.31 5.24 5.10
C GLY A 255 10.09 6.75 5.23
N PHE A 256 8.97 7.24 4.69
CA PHE A 256 8.55 8.64 4.74
C PHE A 256 7.98 9.00 6.11
#